data_b1800fbdfd72097696b7cbf9f15560dc
#
_entry.id   b1800fbdfd72097696b7cbf9f15560dc
#
_cell.length_a   1.000
_cell.length_b   1.000
_cell.length_c   1.000
_cell.angle_alpha   90.00
_cell.angle_beta   90.00
_cell.angle_gamma   90.00
#
_symmetry.space_group_name_H-M   'P 1'
#
loop_
_entity.id
_entity.type
_entity.pdbx_description
1 polymer ?
#
loop_
_entity_poly.entity_id
_entity_poly.type
_entity_poly.pdbx_seq_one_letter_code
_entity_poly.pdbx_strand_id
1 'polypeptide(L)'
;KTFLGDIPQQSLLHQFFSEVLFSQESNAYVVFSGGNDEVLRDKLLDLMVAYLNETTYGARICDHYLSIFFLELLGQCKNVKLSSRLGKEGEQMTQILLYINHNYASISLEEVAEEFHYSKTYLNRIFKKHMGTTILKQIQDTRLQESCLLLKNTRMSVEDIALHVGYEDTSYFIELFKKKYKKTPLQYRNDID
;
A
#
# COMPACT_ATOMS: atom_id res chain seq x y z
N LYS A 1 -2.63 -0.41 11.15
CA LYS A 1 -2.82 -1.28 9.97
C LYS A 1 -3.73 -0.54 9.01
N THR A 2 -3.27 -0.31 7.82
CA THR A 2 -4.13 0.18 6.76
C THR A 2 -4.94 -1.02 6.23
N PHE A 3 -6.21 -0.81 5.91
CA PHE A 3 -7.12 -1.73 5.26
C PHE A 3 -6.45 -2.61 4.16
N LEU A 4 -5.54 -2.04 3.37
CA LEU A 4 -4.75 -2.76 2.37
C LEU A 4 -3.89 -3.91 2.94
N GLY A 5 -3.47 -3.85 4.20
CA GLY A 5 -2.69 -4.90 4.83
C GLY A 5 -3.47 -6.19 5.09
N ASP A 6 -4.78 -6.12 5.11
CA ASP A 6 -5.67 -7.27 5.33
C ASP A 6 -6.11 -7.93 4.01
N ILE A 7 -5.92 -7.25 2.87
CA ILE A 7 -6.22 -7.79 1.54
C ILE A 7 -5.02 -8.61 1.04
N PRO A 8 -5.25 -9.85 0.55
CA PRO A 8 -4.18 -10.66 -0.01
C PRO A 8 -3.41 -9.91 -1.10
N GLN A 9 -2.11 -9.77 -0.94
CA GLN A 9 -1.24 -8.95 -1.79
C GLN A 9 -1.26 -9.36 -3.27
N GLN A 10 -1.56 -10.63 -3.55
CA GLN A 10 -1.69 -11.16 -4.92
C GLN A 10 -3.11 -11.02 -5.49
N SER A 11 -4.04 -10.40 -4.75
CA SER A 11 -5.41 -10.24 -5.22
C SER A 11 -5.54 -9.07 -6.19
N LEU A 12 -6.48 -9.19 -7.14
CA LEU A 12 -6.85 -8.10 -8.04
C LEU A 12 -7.31 -6.84 -7.30
N LEU A 13 -7.86 -6.99 -6.10
CA LEU A 13 -8.25 -5.86 -5.25
C LEU A 13 -7.04 -5.11 -4.70
N HIS A 14 -6.02 -5.81 -4.24
CA HIS A 14 -4.78 -5.16 -3.79
C HIS A 14 -4.16 -4.38 -4.94
N GLN A 15 -4.14 -4.97 -6.13
CA GLN A 15 -3.68 -4.34 -7.36
C GLN A 15 -4.49 -3.08 -7.69
N PHE A 16 -5.82 -3.17 -7.66
CA PHE A 16 -6.74 -2.05 -7.89
C PHE A 16 -6.54 -0.91 -6.87
N PHE A 17 -6.50 -1.20 -5.59
CA PHE A 17 -6.30 -0.17 -4.57
C PHE A 17 -4.91 0.46 -4.65
N SER A 18 -3.88 -0.32 -4.96
CA SER A 18 -2.55 0.22 -5.22
C SER A 18 -2.58 1.20 -6.39
N GLU A 19 -3.25 0.86 -7.47
CA GLU A 19 -3.43 1.72 -8.64
C GLU A 19 -4.21 2.99 -8.29
N VAL A 20 -5.35 2.88 -7.63
CA VAL A 20 -6.20 4.03 -7.24
C VAL A 20 -5.50 4.98 -6.27
N LEU A 21 -4.76 4.44 -5.31
CA LEU A 21 -4.11 5.25 -4.27
C LEU A 21 -2.84 5.95 -4.78
N PHE A 22 -2.17 5.38 -5.76
CA PHE A 22 -0.88 5.88 -6.23
C PHE A 22 -0.92 6.52 -7.62
N SER A 23 -2.02 6.38 -8.38
CA SER A 23 -2.23 7.02 -9.67
C SER A 23 -3.03 8.32 -9.51
N GLN A 24 -2.52 9.44 -10.01
CA GLN A 24 -3.22 10.73 -9.94
C GLN A 24 -4.41 10.86 -10.92
N GLU A 25 -4.55 9.97 -11.91
CA GLU A 25 -5.56 10.04 -12.98
C GLU A 25 -6.27 8.70 -13.22
N SER A 26 -6.48 7.89 -12.20
CA SER A 26 -7.07 6.56 -12.38
C SER A 26 -8.61 6.63 -12.48
N ASN A 27 -9.13 6.32 -13.65
CA ASN A 27 -10.53 5.96 -13.85
C ASN A 27 -10.70 4.41 -13.83
N ALA A 28 -9.90 3.74 -13.01
CA ALA A 28 -9.98 2.30 -12.86
C ALA A 28 -11.25 1.91 -12.11
N TYR A 29 -11.87 0.83 -12.53
CA TYR A 29 -12.99 0.23 -11.81
C TYR A 29 -12.86 -1.29 -11.79
N VAL A 30 -13.40 -1.89 -10.75
CA VAL A 30 -13.46 -3.34 -10.60
C VAL A 30 -14.90 -3.78 -10.69
N VAL A 31 -15.14 -4.80 -11.50
CA VAL A 31 -16.45 -5.44 -11.61
C VAL A 31 -16.39 -6.79 -10.94
N PHE A 32 -17.23 -6.93 -9.93
CA PHE A 32 -17.44 -8.20 -9.25
C PHE A 32 -18.73 -8.82 -9.77
N SER A 33 -18.70 -10.10 -10.07
CA SER A 33 -19.89 -10.81 -10.55
C SER A 33 -20.02 -12.20 -9.93
N GLY A 34 -21.25 -12.59 -9.65
CA GLY A 34 -21.59 -13.91 -9.11
C GLY A 34 -21.52 -14.03 -7.58
N GLY A 35 -21.56 -12.93 -6.85
CA GLY A 35 -21.65 -12.90 -5.39
C GLY A 35 -23.08 -13.09 -4.88
N ASN A 36 -23.22 -13.32 -3.57
CA ASN A 36 -24.52 -13.29 -2.89
C ASN A 36 -24.82 -11.85 -2.45
N ASP A 37 -25.71 -11.19 -3.18
CA ASP A 37 -26.04 -9.78 -3.00
C ASP A 37 -26.62 -9.48 -1.60
N GLU A 38 -27.33 -10.42 -0.95
CA GLU A 38 -27.88 -10.21 0.40
C GLU A 38 -26.79 -10.13 1.46
N VAL A 39 -25.81 -11.04 1.43
CA VAL A 39 -24.71 -11.04 2.39
C VAL A 39 -23.84 -9.79 2.22
N LEU A 40 -23.54 -9.43 0.99
CA LEU A 40 -22.73 -8.23 0.70
C LEU A 40 -23.46 -6.95 1.10
N ARG A 41 -24.77 -6.90 0.85
CA ARG A 41 -25.63 -5.78 1.28
C ARG A 41 -25.61 -5.61 2.80
N ASP A 42 -25.75 -6.70 3.56
CA ASP A 42 -25.76 -6.65 5.02
C ASP A 42 -24.41 -6.16 5.57
N LYS A 43 -23.28 -6.64 5.00
CA LYS A 43 -21.95 -6.14 5.36
C LYS A 43 -21.73 -4.67 5.02
N LEU A 44 -22.30 -4.21 3.90
CA LEU A 44 -22.25 -2.79 3.55
C LEU A 44 -23.11 -1.94 4.51
N LEU A 45 -24.27 -2.45 4.94
CA LEU A 45 -25.10 -1.78 5.93
C LEU A 45 -24.40 -1.69 7.29
N ASP A 46 -23.75 -2.76 7.74
CA ASP A 46 -22.93 -2.76 8.97
C ASP A 46 -21.85 -1.67 8.90
N LEU A 47 -21.14 -1.58 7.77
CA LEU A 47 -20.13 -0.53 7.54
C LEU A 47 -20.74 0.88 7.58
N MET A 48 -21.89 1.08 6.93
CA MET A 48 -22.60 2.37 6.93
C MET A 48 -23.05 2.77 8.33
N VAL A 49 -23.62 1.83 9.10
CA VAL A 49 -24.03 2.07 10.49
C VAL A 49 -22.81 2.42 11.35
N ALA A 50 -21.71 1.69 11.20
CA ALA A 50 -20.48 1.98 11.92
C ALA A 50 -19.89 3.36 11.57
N TYR A 51 -19.98 3.77 10.31
CA TYR A 51 -19.52 5.08 9.84
C TYR A 51 -20.37 6.24 10.39
N LEU A 52 -21.68 6.05 10.48
CA LEU A 52 -22.62 7.07 10.97
C LEU A 52 -22.61 7.19 12.50
N ASN A 53 -22.15 6.16 13.23
CA ASN A 53 -22.03 6.20 14.68
C ASN A 53 -20.68 6.79 15.08
N GLU A 54 -20.69 8.07 15.47
CA GLU A 54 -19.49 8.76 16.01
C GLU A 54 -19.14 8.19 17.39
N THR A 55 -18.33 7.16 17.43
CA THR A 55 -17.80 6.59 18.68
C THR A 55 -16.29 6.78 18.74
N THR A 56 -15.72 6.74 19.97
CA THR A 56 -14.26 6.83 20.20
C THR A 56 -13.46 5.84 19.35
N TYR A 57 -14.05 4.70 19.01
CA TYR A 57 -13.42 3.66 18.18
C TYR A 57 -14.01 3.55 16.79
N GLY A 58 -14.88 4.48 16.39
CA GLY A 58 -15.64 4.43 15.12
C GLY A 58 -14.77 4.22 13.89
N ALA A 59 -13.67 4.96 13.76
CA ALA A 59 -12.75 4.82 12.63
C ALA A 59 -12.14 3.40 12.56
N ARG A 60 -11.75 2.81 13.69
CA ARG A 60 -11.21 1.44 13.74
C ARG A 60 -12.27 0.39 13.39
N ILE A 61 -13.48 0.60 13.87
CA ILE A 61 -14.61 -0.28 13.56
C ILE A 61 -14.89 -0.24 12.06
N CYS A 62 -14.91 0.94 11.44
CA CYS A 62 -15.07 1.09 10.00
C CYS A 62 -13.96 0.39 9.20
N ASP A 63 -12.69 0.50 9.63
CA ASP A 63 -11.57 -0.19 8.98
C ASP A 63 -11.77 -1.72 8.98
N HIS A 64 -12.26 -2.28 10.10
CA HIS A 64 -12.53 -3.72 10.19
C HIS A 64 -13.75 -4.15 9.35
N TYR A 65 -14.84 -3.39 9.39
CA TYR A 65 -16.00 -3.70 8.53
C TYR A 65 -15.65 -3.60 7.05
N LEU A 66 -14.84 -2.62 6.67
CA LEU A 66 -14.35 -2.48 5.29
C LEU A 66 -13.50 -3.69 4.87
N SER A 67 -12.59 -4.14 5.74
CA SER A 67 -11.78 -5.33 5.50
C SER A 67 -12.66 -6.59 5.34
N ILE A 68 -13.64 -6.79 6.24
CA ILE A 68 -14.57 -7.92 6.17
C ILE A 68 -15.39 -7.86 4.87
N PHE A 69 -15.93 -6.70 4.51
CA PHE A 69 -16.70 -6.52 3.27
C PHE A 69 -15.89 -6.94 2.03
N PHE A 70 -14.64 -6.52 1.92
CA PHE A 70 -13.82 -6.87 0.77
C PHE A 70 -13.35 -8.33 0.77
N LEU A 71 -13.09 -8.92 1.94
CA LEU A 71 -12.76 -10.35 2.04
C LEU A 71 -13.95 -11.22 1.63
N GLU A 72 -15.17 -10.86 2.07
CA GLU A 72 -16.40 -11.53 1.65
C GLU A 72 -16.64 -11.37 0.14
N LEU A 73 -16.46 -10.16 -0.39
CA LEU A 73 -16.56 -9.87 -1.80
C LEU A 73 -15.61 -10.75 -2.64
N LEU A 74 -14.36 -10.87 -2.20
CA LEU A 74 -13.37 -11.74 -2.85
C LEU A 74 -13.71 -13.23 -2.73
N GLY A 75 -14.20 -13.66 -1.58
CA GLY A 75 -14.56 -15.05 -1.31
C GLY A 75 -15.77 -15.54 -2.09
N GLN A 76 -16.72 -14.65 -2.33
CA GLN A 76 -18.00 -14.99 -2.97
C GLN A 76 -18.00 -14.78 -4.48
N CYS A 77 -17.20 -13.86 -5.00
CA CYS A 77 -17.21 -13.54 -6.43
C CYS A 77 -16.39 -14.54 -7.24
N LYS A 78 -17.06 -15.24 -8.15
CA LYS A 78 -16.42 -16.21 -9.06
C LYS A 78 -15.59 -15.55 -10.15
N ASN A 79 -15.92 -14.33 -10.52
CA ASN A 79 -15.23 -13.57 -11.55
C ASN A 79 -15.00 -12.13 -11.11
N VAL A 80 -13.77 -11.74 -11.01
CA VAL A 80 -13.35 -10.37 -10.77
C VAL A 80 -12.68 -9.86 -12.05
N LYS A 81 -13.21 -8.78 -12.60
CA LYS A 81 -12.63 -8.11 -13.78
C LYS A 81 -12.15 -6.74 -13.38
N LEU A 82 -10.86 -6.53 -13.50
CA LEU A 82 -10.26 -5.21 -13.42
C LEU A 82 -10.35 -4.57 -14.82
N SER A 83 -11.06 -3.47 -14.93
CA SER A 83 -11.02 -2.66 -16.12
C SER A 83 -10.06 -1.50 -15.87
N SER A 84 -8.82 -1.69 -16.23
CA SER A 84 -7.88 -0.58 -16.28
C SER A 84 -7.95 0.04 -17.69
N ARG A 85 -8.19 1.34 -17.79
CA ARG A 85 -7.93 2.10 -19.00
C ARG A 85 -6.42 2.32 -19.20
N LEU A 86 -5.64 1.81 -18.30
CA LEU A 86 -4.21 1.87 -18.32
C LEU A 86 -3.66 0.93 -19.36
N GLY A 87 -3.76 0.68 -20.42
CA GLY A 87 -3.10 -0.21 -21.38
C GLY A 87 -1.97 -1.06 -20.77
N LYS A 88 -1.30 -1.84 -21.55
CA LYS A 88 -0.19 -2.72 -21.09
C LYS A 88 0.88 -2.00 -20.23
N GLU A 89 1.11 -0.71 -20.48
CA GLU A 89 2.07 0.08 -19.68
C GLU A 89 1.64 0.26 -18.24
N GLY A 90 0.37 0.53 -17.99
CA GLY A 90 -0.14 0.72 -16.62
C GLY A 90 -0.16 -0.58 -15.82
N GLU A 91 -0.53 -1.69 -16.43
CA GLU A 91 -0.45 -3.01 -15.80
C GLU A 91 0.99 -3.35 -15.39
N GLN A 92 1.96 -3.06 -16.25
CA GLN A 92 3.38 -3.24 -15.92
C GLN A 92 3.83 -2.33 -14.77
N MET A 93 3.38 -1.08 -14.73
CA MET A 93 3.71 -0.17 -13.62
C MET A 93 3.16 -0.66 -12.29
N THR A 94 1.97 -1.24 -12.29
CA THR A 94 1.39 -1.87 -11.10
C THR A 94 2.21 -3.08 -10.65
N GLN A 95 2.66 -3.94 -11.57
CA GLN A 95 3.54 -5.07 -11.25
C GLN A 95 4.88 -4.59 -10.66
N ILE A 96 5.46 -3.53 -11.21
CA ILE A 96 6.68 -2.91 -10.66
C ILE A 96 6.44 -2.40 -9.24
N LEU A 97 5.30 -1.75 -8.98
CA LEU A 97 4.95 -1.27 -7.65
C LEU A 97 4.82 -2.42 -6.64
N LEU A 98 4.15 -3.51 -7.02
CA LEU A 98 4.03 -4.70 -6.20
C LEU A 98 5.39 -5.34 -5.92
N TYR A 99 6.25 -5.42 -6.92
CA TYR A 99 7.61 -5.94 -6.79
C TYR A 99 8.44 -5.10 -5.81
N ILE A 100 8.35 -3.76 -5.90
CA ILE A 100 8.98 -2.84 -4.95
C ILE A 100 8.46 -3.10 -3.53
N ASN A 101 7.15 -3.21 -3.35
CA ASN A 101 6.54 -3.41 -2.04
C ASN A 101 6.92 -4.76 -1.40
N HIS A 102 7.21 -5.79 -2.19
CA HIS A 102 7.67 -7.08 -1.68
C HIS A 102 9.16 -7.09 -1.32
N ASN A 103 9.97 -6.33 -2.05
CA ASN A 103 11.43 -6.42 -1.98
C ASN A 103 12.06 -5.13 -1.43
N TYR A 104 11.29 -4.19 -0.89
CA TYR A 104 11.71 -2.84 -0.53
C TYR A 104 12.98 -2.80 0.32
N ALA A 105 13.18 -3.77 1.21
CA ALA A 105 14.30 -3.76 2.15
C ALA A 105 15.68 -3.89 1.46
N SER A 106 15.76 -4.66 0.38
CA SER A 106 17.03 -4.95 -0.31
C SER A 106 17.12 -4.37 -1.72
N ILE A 107 16.00 -3.95 -2.31
CA ILE A 107 15.93 -3.62 -3.73
C ILE A 107 16.57 -2.27 -4.08
N SER A 108 17.21 -2.22 -5.23
CA SER A 108 17.75 -1.03 -5.90
C SER A 108 17.00 -0.70 -7.19
N LEU A 109 17.20 0.51 -7.74
CA LEU A 109 16.67 0.87 -9.05
C LEU A 109 17.23 -0.03 -10.16
N GLU A 110 18.48 -0.44 -10.02
CA GLU A 110 19.18 -1.33 -10.93
C GLU A 110 18.46 -2.67 -11.04
N GLU A 111 18.17 -3.29 -9.90
CA GLU A 111 17.49 -4.59 -9.83
C GLU A 111 16.05 -4.51 -10.36
N VAL A 112 15.33 -3.43 -10.08
CA VAL A 112 14.00 -3.23 -10.70
C VAL A 112 14.11 -3.11 -12.22
N ALA A 113 15.10 -2.39 -12.72
CA ALA A 113 15.29 -2.21 -14.16
C ALA A 113 15.67 -3.52 -14.87
N GLU A 114 16.50 -4.34 -14.24
CA GLU A 114 16.89 -5.68 -14.72
C GLU A 114 15.71 -6.65 -14.73
N GLU A 115 14.97 -6.75 -13.63
CA GLU A 115 13.81 -7.63 -13.49
C GLU A 115 12.74 -7.38 -14.56
N PHE A 116 12.46 -6.12 -14.85
CA PHE A 116 11.45 -5.75 -15.83
C PHE A 116 12.01 -5.47 -17.24
N HIS A 117 13.30 -5.74 -17.47
CA HIS A 117 13.97 -5.59 -18.77
C HIS A 117 13.89 -4.17 -19.36
N TYR A 118 14.00 -3.17 -18.49
CA TYR A 118 14.02 -1.76 -18.89
C TYR A 118 15.38 -1.10 -18.64
N SER A 119 15.70 -0.06 -19.43
CA SER A 119 16.76 0.85 -19.01
C SER A 119 16.30 1.72 -17.84
N LYS A 120 17.19 2.05 -16.90
CA LYS A 120 16.88 2.89 -15.71
C LYS A 120 16.22 4.22 -16.08
N THR A 121 16.70 4.85 -17.14
CA THR A 121 16.18 6.13 -17.62
C THR A 121 14.74 6.01 -18.14
N TYR A 122 14.47 4.99 -18.96
CA TYR A 122 13.13 4.73 -19.48
C TYR A 122 12.17 4.37 -18.36
N LEU A 123 12.60 3.47 -17.48
CA LEU A 123 11.80 3.00 -16.34
C LEU A 123 11.39 4.16 -15.41
N ASN A 124 12.33 5.02 -15.01
CA ASN A 124 12.01 6.19 -14.18
C ASN A 124 11.06 7.16 -14.89
N ARG A 125 11.23 7.37 -16.19
CA ARG A 125 10.36 8.26 -16.96
C ARG A 125 8.93 7.74 -17.02
N ILE A 126 8.75 6.47 -17.35
CA ILE A 126 7.42 5.86 -17.48
C ILE A 126 6.76 5.69 -16.10
N PHE A 127 7.51 5.26 -15.10
CA PHE A 127 7.03 5.14 -13.73
C PHE A 127 6.55 6.50 -13.20
N LYS A 128 7.32 7.57 -13.42
CA LYS A 128 6.93 8.92 -13.01
C LYS A 128 5.69 9.42 -13.76
N LYS A 129 5.53 9.07 -15.04
CA LYS A 129 4.34 9.41 -15.83
C LYS A 129 3.06 8.78 -15.23
N HIS A 130 3.12 7.53 -14.79
CA HIS A 130 1.96 6.79 -14.29
C HIS A 130 1.74 6.92 -12.78
N MET A 131 2.82 6.98 -11.99
CA MET A 131 2.75 6.99 -10.52
C MET A 131 3.03 8.35 -9.89
N GLY A 132 3.33 9.38 -10.69
CA GLY A 132 3.64 10.74 -10.19
C GLY A 132 4.97 10.87 -9.45
N THR A 133 5.70 9.77 -9.23
CA THR A 133 6.94 9.72 -8.44
C THR A 133 8.02 8.88 -9.13
N THR A 134 9.27 8.97 -8.68
CA THR A 134 10.36 8.10 -9.16
C THR A 134 10.41 6.78 -8.40
N ILE A 135 11.00 5.75 -9.00
CA ILE A 135 11.18 4.44 -8.34
C ILE A 135 11.98 4.57 -7.04
N LEU A 136 13.08 5.33 -7.04
CA LEU A 136 13.88 5.56 -5.82
C LEU A 136 13.05 6.21 -4.71
N LYS A 137 12.23 7.18 -5.08
CA LYS A 137 11.33 7.82 -4.11
C LYS A 137 10.26 6.86 -3.62
N GLN A 138 9.72 6.01 -4.48
CA GLN A 138 8.77 4.98 -4.09
C GLN A 138 9.38 3.98 -3.10
N ILE A 139 10.57 3.45 -3.39
CA ILE A 139 11.31 2.55 -2.47
C ILE A 139 11.51 3.24 -1.11
N GLN A 140 11.97 4.49 -1.11
CA GLN A 140 12.18 5.27 0.10
C GLN A 140 10.87 5.45 0.89
N ASP A 141 9.78 5.77 0.21
CA ASP A 141 8.49 5.98 0.84
C ASP A 141 7.92 4.69 1.44
N THR A 142 8.08 3.55 0.76
CA THR A 142 7.71 2.23 1.27
C THR A 142 8.53 1.87 2.51
N ARG A 143 9.85 2.01 2.49
CA ARG A 143 10.72 1.77 3.66
C ARG A 143 10.31 2.60 4.88
N LEU A 144 10.01 3.88 4.67
CA LEU A 144 9.57 4.76 5.76
C LEU A 144 8.16 4.41 6.29
N GLN A 145 7.26 3.95 5.43
CA GLN A 145 5.94 3.47 5.85
C GLN A 145 6.04 2.20 6.69
N GLU A 146 6.83 1.23 6.24
CA GLU A 146 7.07 -0.02 6.98
C GLU A 146 7.76 0.25 8.33
N SER A 147 8.71 1.21 8.38
CA SER A 147 9.33 1.62 9.64
C SER A 147 8.31 2.17 10.65
N CYS A 148 7.27 2.89 10.20
CA CYS A 148 6.19 3.35 11.07
C CYS A 148 5.40 2.18 11.68
N LEU A 149 5.16 1.12 10.91
CA LEU A 149 4.48 -0.08 11.40
C LEU A 149 5.33 -0.80 12.46
N LEU A 150 6.64 -0.92 12.22
CA LEU A 150 7.57 -1.53 13.18
C LEU A 150 7.69 -0.69 14.47
N LEU A 151 7.76 0.64 14.34
CA LEU A 151 7.78 1.54 15.49
C LEU A 151 6.53 1.40 16.38
N LYS A 152 5.37 1.18 15.77
CA LYS A 152 4.08 1.04 16.47
C LYS A 152 3.87 -0.33 17.10
N ASN A 153 4.30 -1.39 16.42
CA ASN A 153 3.90 -2.75 16.76
C ASN A 153 5.02 -3.56 17.43
N THR A 154 6.23 -3.02 17.54
CA THR A 154 7.40 -3.73 18.09
C THR A 154 8.19 -2.87 19.05
N ARG A 155 9.05 -3.54 19.85
CA ARG A 155 10.03 -2.89 20.73
C ARG A 155 11.45 -2.86 20.13
N MET A 156 11.57 -3.07 18.81
CA MET A 156 12.87 -3.03 18.14
C MET A 156 13.53 -1.65 18.34
N SER A 157 14.86 -1.63 18.43
CA SER A 157 15.61 -0.38 18.44
C SER A 157 15.44 0.40 17.13
N VAL A 158 15.69 1.70 17.13
CA VAL A 158 15.63 2.52 15.91
C VAL A 158 16.66 2.06 14.90
N GLU A 159 17.83 1.62 15.37
CA GLU A 159 18.92 1.05 14.59
C GLU A 159 18.48 -0.25 13.89
N ASP A 160 17.87 -1.17 14.65
CA ASP A 160 17.38 -2.44 14.10
C ASP A 160 16.29 -2.22 13.07
N ILE A 161 15.39 -1.25 13.33
CA ILE A 161 14.34 -0.89 12.36
C ILE A 161 14.96 -0.32 11.08
N ALA A 162 15.93 0.59 11.19
CA ALA A 162 16.62 1.15 10.04
C ALA A 162 17.23 0.05 9.17
N LEU A 163 17.96 -0.87 9.79
CA LEU A 163 18.58 -2.01 9.12
C LEU A 163 17.51 -2.92 8.48
N HIS A 164 16.46 -3.23 9.23
CA HIS A 164 15.38 -4.12 8.76
C HIS A 164 14.64 -3.58 7.52
N VAL A 165 14.45 -2.26 7.46
CA VAL A 165 13.79 -1.63 6.31
C VAL A 165 14.77 -1.26 5.18
N GLY A 166 16.05 -1.63 5.30
CA GLY A 166 17.05 -1.52 4.23
C GLY A 166 17.89 -0.24 4.25
N TYR A 167 18.12 0.36 5.42
CA TYR A 167 19.07 1.44 5.59
C TYR A 167 20.28 0.96 6.40
N GLU A 168 21.48 0.99 5.81
CA GLU A 168 22.72 0.69 6.49
C GLU A 168 23.15 1.84 7.42
N ASP A 169 22.85 3.09 7.04
CA ASP A 169 23.13 4.29 7.83
C ASP A 169 21.88 4.74 8.58
N THR A 170 21.88 4.51 9.90
CA THR A 170 20.82 4.91 10.82
C THR A 170 20.63 6.43 10.87
N SER A 171 21.71 7.22 10.77
CA SER A 171 21.63 8.69 10.80
C SER A 171 20.87 9.20 9.58
N TYR A 172 21.19 8.68 8.41
CA TYR A 172 20.48 8.99 7.17
C TYR A 172 19.00 8.59 7.23
N PHE A 173 18.71 7.42 7.78
CA PHE A 173 17.33 6.99 8.02
C PHE A 173 16.56 7.99 8.91
N ILE A 174 17.15 8.40 10.05
CA ILE A 174 16.52 9.35 10.99
C ILE A 174 16.25 10.70 10.31
N GLU A 175 17.18 11.21 9.50
CA GLU A 175 16.99 12.45 8.75
C GLU A 175 15.84 12.35 7.75
N LEU A 176 15.77 11.27 6.98
CA LEU A 176 14.69 11.03 6.01
C LEU A 176 13.34 10.90 6.71
N PHE A 177 13.28 10.16 7.80
CA PHE A 177 12.08 9.97 8.60
C PHE A 177 11.58 11.30 9.15
N LYS A 178 12.47 12.11 9.77
CA LYS A 178 12.16 13.44 10.29
C LYS A 178 11.70 14.40 9.18
N LYS A 179 12.33 14.33 8.00
CA LYS A 179 11.90 15.14 6.84
C LYS A 179 10.47 14.82 6.42
N LYS A 180 10.08 13.53 6.39
CA LYS A 180 8.76 13.08 5.96
C LYS A 180 7.69 13.30 7.04
N TYR A 181 7.95 12.88 8.27
CA TYR A 181 6.94 12.85 9.35
C TYR A 181 7.03 14.00 10.34
N LYS A 182 8.03 14.90 10.18
CA LYS A 182 8.29 16.08 11.06
C LYS A 182 8.66 15.72 12.50
N LYS A 183 8.89 14.44 12.78
CA LYS A 183 9.30 13.87 14.09
C LYS A 183 10.40 12.84 13.86
N THR A 184 11.29 12.67 14.85
CA THR A 184 12.24 11.56 14.83
C THR A 184 11.51 10.22 15.03
N PRO A 185 12.09 9.07 14.64
CA PRO A 185 11.48 7.76 14.88
C PRO A 185 11.12 7.53 16.36
N LEU A 186 11.98 7.92 17.28
CA LEU A 186 11.74 7.78 18.70
C LEU A 186 10.57 8.68 19.19
N GLN A 187 10.54 9.94 18.75
CA GLN A 187 9.41 10.84 19.04
C GLN A 187 8.09 10.29 18.46
N TYR A 188 8.15 9.72 17.25
CA TYR A 188 6.98 9.13 16.61
C TYR A 188 6.45 7.93 17.39
N ARG A 189 7.32 7.09 17.96
CA ARG A 189 6.94 5.97 18.84
C ARG A 189 6.26 6.47 20.12
N ASN A 190 6.87 7.44 20.80
CA ASN A 190 6.38 7.95 22.09
C ASN A 190 5.04 8.69 21.99
N ASP A 191 4.66 9.18 20.82
CA ASP A 191 3.35 9.83 20.62
C ASP A 191 2.20 8.82 20.42
N ILE A 192 2.51 7.54 20.37
CA ILE A 192 1.53 6.47 20.10
C ILE A 192 1.22 5.69 21.38
N ASP A 193 2.18 5.68 22.34
CA ASP A 193 2.02 5.12 23.68
C ASP A 193 1.24 6.11 24.58
#